data_f703e2ca68fbc0a6d1546895d8691d21
#
_entry.id   f703e2ca68fbc0a6d1546895d8691d21
#
_cell.length_a   1.000
_cell.length_b   1.000
_cell.length_c   1.000
_cell.angle_alpha   90.00
_cell.angle_beta   90.00
_cell.angle_gamma   90.00
#
_symmetry.space_group_name_H-M   'P 1'
#
loop_
_entity.id
_entity.type
_entity.pdbx_description
1 polymer ?
#
loop_
_entity_poly.entity_id
_entity_poly.type
_entity_poly.pdbx_seq_one_letter_code
_entity_poly.pdbx_strand_id
1 'polypeptide(L)'
;SAILNYLGEGYTQESEIDKSVKEYLTLLNLLRTKNVRGSISVKPTQIGLSIGYDVCLENFTKISEKAKQNGYFMWTDIENSNYVEDTLSIYLEILRTNRDTGVAIQSYLKRSYSDLLHLMENSANLRIVKGAYSGETAEAYQSNSEVSQNFSRLMRVVMKEATYEGILAVATHDSKLIDEALSLSSKGSEKMKNLQFQLLKGIRDELKQQLVKSGYTVLEYIPYGEKWLHYSLRRIRERKRNIFLLARSLI
;
A
#
# COMPACT_ATOMS: atom_id res chain seq x y z
N SER A 1 -3.37 -11.50 -8.99
CA SER A 1 -3.27 -11.80 -7.54
C SER A 1 -4.01 -10.72 -6.74
N ALA A 2 -4.29 -10.98 -5.46
CA ALA A 2 -5.02 -10.07 -4.57
C ALA A 2 -4.16 -9.59 -3.40
N ILE A 3 -4.46 -8.39 -2.91
CA ILE A 3 -3.99 -7.86 -1.63
C ILE A 3 -5.22 -7.70 -0.75
N LEU A 4 -5.30 -8.44 0.33
CA LEU A 4 -6.43 -8.40 1.26
C LEU A 4 -6.13 -7.44 2.41
N ASN A 5 -7.03 -6.50 2.66
CA ASN A 5 -6.92 -5.55 3.76
C ASN A 5 -8.19 -5.60 4.62
N TYR A 6 -8.03 -5.95 5.88
CA TYR A 6 -9.12 -5.88 6.85
C TYR A 6 -9.42 -4.42 7.20
N LEU A 7 -10.67 -4.03 7.05
CA LEU A 7 -11.12 -2.66 7.24
C LEU A 7 -11.16 -2.27 8.72
N GLY A 8 -10.48 -1.19 9.05
CA GLY A 8 -10.39 -0.57 10.36
C GLY A 8 -9.14 0.29 10.44
N GLU A 9 -9.13 1.28 11.31
CA GLU A 9 -8.00 2.17 11.59
C GLU A 9 -8.23 2.94 12.89
N GLY A 10 -7.15 3.42 13.53
CA GLY A 10 -7.24 4.30 14.69
C GLY A 10 -7.83 3.63 15.94
N TYR A 11 -7.60 2.33 16.13
CA TYR A 11 -8.11 1.63 17.31
C TYR A 11 -7.35 2.01 18.57
N THR A 12 -8.11 2.33 19.62
CA THR A 12 -7.59 2.67 20.95
C THR A 12 -8.04 1.67 22.03
N GLN A 13 -8.93 0.74 21.68
CA GLN A 13 -9.40 -0.31 22.58
C GLN A 13 -8.62 -1.61 22.31
N GLU A 14 -8.02 -2.22 23.32
CA GLU A 14 -7.28 -3.46 23.23
C GLU A 14 -8.09 -4.58 22.56
N SER A 15 -9.39 -4.68 22.89
CA SER A 15 -10.28 -5.70 22.33
C SER A 15 -10.45 -5.57 20.80
N GLU A 16 -10.44 -4.35 20.24
CA GLU A 16 -10.49 -4.14 18.78
C GLU A 16 -9.15 -4.47 18.13
N ILE A 17 -8.06 -4.14 18.81
CA ILE A 17 -6.68 -4.46 18.37
C ILE A 17 -6.50 -5.98 18.32
N ASP A 18 -6.84 -6.68 19.40
CA ASP A 18 -6.74 -8.14 19.48
C ASP A 18 -7.63 -8.83 18.43
N LYS A 19 -8.86 -8.34 18.23
CA LYS A 19 -9.75 -8.81 17.15
C LYS A 19 -9.08 -8.68 15.80
N SER A 20 -8.41 -7.57 15.54
CA SER A 20 -7.74 -7.31 14.26
C SER A 20 -6.52 -8.19 14.05
N VAL A 21 -5.69 -8.36 15.05
CA VAL A 21 -4.53 -9.26 15.00
C VAL A 21 -5.00 -10.70 14.74
N LYS A 22 -6.00 -11.17 15.50
CA LYS A 22 -6.59 -12.51 15.33
C LYS A 22 -7.17 -12.69 13.92
N GLU A 23 -7.82 -11.66 13.37
CA GLU A 23 -8.37 -11.71 12.01
C GLU A 23 -7.26 -11.92 10.97
N TYR A 24 -6.15 -11.16 11.04
CA TYR A 24 -5.02 -11.35 10.13
C TYR A 24 -4.37 -12.74 10.25
N LEU A 25 -4.21 -13.25 11.46
CA LEU A 25 -3.67 -14.61 11.68
C LEU A 25 -4.60 -15.68 11.11
N THR A 26 -5.91 -15.51 11.29
CA THR A 26 -6.95 -16.41 10.76
C THR A 26 -6.97 -16.34 9.24
N LEU A 27 -6.93 -15.13 8.65
CA LEU A 27 -6.87 -14.92 7.21
C LEU A 27 -5.67 -15.63 6.58
N LEU A 28 -4.47 -15.47 7.16
CA LEU A 28 -3.24 -16.11 6.66
C LEU A 28 -3.34 -17.64 6.68
N ASN A 29 -3.95 -18.23 7.73
CA ASN A 29 -4.23 -19.65 7.77
C ASN A 29 -5.24 -20.10 6.72
N LEU A 30 -6.31 -19.32 6.53
CA LEU A 30 -7.34 -19.60 5.52
C LEU A 30 -6.77 -19.55 4.10
N LEU A 31 -6.00 -18.52 3.79
CA LEU A 31 -5.32 -18.40 2.48
C LEU A 31 -4.44 -19.61 2.18
N ARG A 32 -3.65 -20.06 3.17
CA ARG A 32 -2.81 -21.25 3.05
C ARG A 32 -3.64 -22.53 2.84
N THR A 33 -4.65 -22.74 3.68
CA THR A 33 -5.51 -23.94 3.63
C THR A 33 -6.28 -24.03 2.29
N LYS A 34 -6.73 -22.89 1.76
CA LYS A 34 -7.44 -22.81 0.49
C LYS A 34 -6.52 -22.67 -0.73
N ASN A 35 -5.20 -22.66 -0.52
CA ASN A 35 -4.19 -22.46 -1.58
C ASN A 35 -4.46 -21.20 -2.44
N VAL A 36 -4.87 -20.12 -1.81
CA VAL A 36 -5.19 -18.86 -2.49
C VAL A 36 -3.91 -18.02 -2.63
N ARG A 37 -3.55 -17.64 -3.84
CA ARG A 37 -2.42 -16.72 -4.10
C ARG A 37 -2.81 -15.29 -3.78
N GLY A 38 -1.98 -14.61 -2.99
CA GLY A 38 -2.23 -13.22 -2.62
C GLY A 38 -1.21 -12.68 -1.64
N SER A 39 -1.53 -11.55 -1.09
CA SER A 39 -0.79 -10.86 -0.03
C SER A 39 -1.78 -10.21 0.93
N ILE A 40 -1.30 -9.75 2.06
CA ILE A 40 -2.10 -8.94 2.99
C ILE A 40 -1.57 -7.52 3.05
N SER A 41 -2.41 -6.57 3.47
CA SER A 41 -2.01 -5.21 3.79
C SER A 41 -2.50 -4.86 5.19
N VAL A 42 -1.60 -4.40 6.06
CA VAL A 42 -1.85 -4.16 7.47
C VAL A 42 -1.71 -2.67 7.77
N LYS A 43 -2.64 -2.13 8.56
CA LYS A 43 -2.60 -0.76 9.06
C LYS A 43 -2.02 -0.74 10.48
N PRO A 44 -0.94 0.02 10.74
CA PRO A 44 -0.35 0.09 12.07
C PRO A 44 -1.30 0.54 13.17
N THR A 45 -2.17 1.54 12.91
CA THR A 45 -3.14 2.01 13.91
C THR A 45 -4.26 1.02 14.19
N GLN A 46 -4.45 0.03 13.34
CA GLN A 46 -5.42 -1.06 13.55
C GLN A 46 -4.89 -2.13 14.52
N ILE A 47 -3.57 -2.22 14.64
CA ILE A 47 -2.89 -3.25 15.43
C ILE A 47 -2.10 -2.68 16.61
N GLY A 48 -2.40 -1.42 17.00
CA GLY A 48 -1.94 -0.87 18.27
C GLY A 48 -1.09 0.40 18.21
N LEU A 49 -0.74 0.94 17.03
CA LEU A 49 0.09 2.14 16.97
C LEU A 49 -0.55 3.37 17.62
N SER A 50 -1.88 3.44 17.67
CA SER A 50 -2.60 4.52 18.36
C SER A 50 -2.46 4.47 19.88
N ILE A 51 -2.06 3.36 20.48
CA ILE A 51 -1.86 3.21 21.91
C ILE A 51 -0.39 3.09 22.31
N GLY A 52 0.49 2.67 21.39
CA GLY A 52 1.92 2.62 21.66
C GLY A 52 2.73 1.91 20.59
N TYR A 53 3.98 2.37 20.43
CA TYR A 53 4.95 1.81 19.50
C TYR A 53 5.21 0.31 19.76
N ASP A 54 5.53 -0.05 21.02
CA ASP A 54 5.89 -1.41 21.39
C ASP A 54 4.73 -2.40 21.18
N VAL A 55 3.49 -1.98 21.48
CA VAL A 55 2.29 -2.78 21.22
C VAL A 55 2.11 -3.06 19.74
N CYS A 56 2.30 -2.03 18.91
CA CYS A 56 2.22 -2.19 17.48
C CYS A 56 3.33 -3.10 16.96
N LEU A 57 4.58 -2.89 17.38
CA LEU A 57 5.73 -3.70 16.96
C LEU A 57 5.55 -5.18 17.30
N GLU A 58 5.10 -5.50 18.52
CA GLU A 58 4.83 -6.88 18.94
C GLU A 58 3.76 -7.53 18.05
N ASN A 59 2.63 -6.85 17.84
CA ASN A 59 1.54 -7.36 17.03
C ASN A 59 1.94 -7.48 15.55
N PHE A 60 2.70 -6.50 15.03
CA PHE A 60 3.20 -6.51 13.67
C PHE A 60 4.16 -7.69 13.45
N THR A 61 5.04 -7.94 14.41
CA THR A 61 5.97 -9.09 14.38
C THR A 61 5.20 -10.39 14.30
N LYS A 62 4.19 -10.60 15.15
CA LYS A 62 3.33 -11.81 15.13
C LYS A 62 2.71 -12.05 13.75
N ILE A 63 2.15 -11.00 13.14
CA ILE A 63 1.51 -11.11 11.82
C ILE A 63 2.56 -11.37 10.73
N SER A 64 3.71 -10.69 10.79
CA SER A 64 4.80 -10.85 9.82
C SER A 64 5.42 -12.24 9.85
N GLU A 65 5.69 -12.78 11.03
CA GLU A 65 6.18 -14.15 11.20
C GLU A 65 5.19 -15.17 10.63
N LYS A 66 3.90 -14.98 10.90
CA LYS A 66 2.86 -15.83 10.35
C LYS A 66 2.74 -15.74 8.83
N ALA A 67 2.86 -14.55 8.27
CA ALA A 67 2.88 -14.34 6.83
C ALA A 67 4.08 -15.07 6.19
N LYS A 68 5.28 -14.89 6.74
CA LYS A 68 6.51 -15.55 6.32
C LYS A 68 6.39 -17.07 6.37
N GLN A 69 5.93 -17.64 7.50
CA GLN A 69 5.71 -19.08 7.67
C GLN A 69 4.77 -19.68 6.64
N ASN A 70 3.77 -18.91 6.23
CA ASN A 70 2.77 -19.33 5.26
C ASN A 70 3.15 -18.99 3.80
N GLY A 71 4.27 -18.28 3.56
CA GLY A 71 4.74 -17.87 2.23
C GLY A 71 3.94 -16.73 1.61
N TYR A 72 3.42 -15.82 2.44
CA TYR A 72 2.64 -14.65 2.00
C TYR A 72 3.41 -13.36 2.18
N PHE A 73 3.35 -12.50 1.17
CA PHE A 73 3.89 -11.15 1.22
C PHE A 73 2.98 -10.25 2.07
N MET A 74 3.57 -9.34 2.86
CA MET A 74 2.84 -8.41 3.71
C MET A 74 3.18 -6.96 3.38
N TRP A 75 2.17 -6.17 3.04
CA TRP A 75 2.29 -4.72 2.87
C TRP A 75 1.96 -3.98 4.17
N THR A 76 2.73 -2.95 4.48
CA THR A 76 2.42 -1.97 5.51
C THR A 76 1.75 -0.77 4.86
N ASP A 77 0.50 -0.50 5.24
CA ASP A 77 -0.16 0.74 4.85
C ASP A 77 0.40 1.90 5.67
N ILE A 78 0.47 3.08 5.06
CA ILE A 78 0.81 4.32 5.75
C ILE A 78 -0.48 5.13 5.96
N GLU A 79 -0.59 5.78 7.09
CA GLU A 79 -1.83 6.43 7.51
C GLU A 79 -1.60 7.95 7.71
N ASN A 80 -2.15 8.54 8.76
CA ASN A 80 -1.99 9.97 9.05
C ASN A 80 -0.51 10.35 9.24
N SER A 81 -0.15 11.61 8.92
CA SER A 81 1.22 12.14 9.02
C SER A 81 1.86 11.93 10.39
N ASN A 82 1.07 11.98 11.47
CA ASN A 82 1.56 11.78 12.85
C ASN A 82 2.12 10.37 13.11
N TYR A 83 1.73 9.38 12.32
CA TYR A 83 2.16 7.99 12.49
C TYR A 83 3.24 7.56 11.50
N VAL A 84 3.67 8.44 10.60
CA VAL A 84 4.60 8.08 9.52
C VAL A 84 5.94 7.62 10.08
N GLU A 85 6.53 8.38 11.01
CA GLU A 85 7.83 8.09 11.60
C GLU A 85 7.85 6.71 12.27
N ASP A 86 6.90 6.47 13.17
CA ASP A 86 6.80 5.20 13.89
C ASP A 86 6.49 4.04 12.94
N THR A 87 5.63 4.27 11.93
CA THR A 87 5.32 3.25 10.91
C THR A 87 6.56 2.84 10.14
N LEU A 88 7.38 3.80 9.71
CA LEU A 88 8.60 3.50 8.97
C LEU A 88 9.65 2.81 9.85
N SER A 89 9.77 3.24 11.11
CA SER A 89 10.67 2.61 12.09
C SER A 89 10.28 1.15 12.34
N ILE A 90 9.00 0.89 12.63
CA ILE A 90 8.47 -0.48 12.81
C ILE A 90 8.70 -1.32 11.55
N TYR A 91 8.40 -0.77 10.37
CA TYR A 91 8.60 -1.48 9.12
C TYR A 91 10.08 -1.88 8.92
N LEU A 92 11.02 -0.99 9.20
CA LEU A 92 12.46 -1.28 9.06
C LEU A 92 12.92 -2.36 10.04
N GLU A 93 12.36 -2.43 11.24
CA GLU A 93 12.63 -3.54 12.17
C GLU A 93 12.11 -4.87 11.63
N ILE A 94 10.88 -4.90 11.12
CA ILE A 94 10.29 -6.08 10.49
C ILE A 94 11.10 -6.53 9.26
N LEU A 95 11.56 -5.58 8.44
CA LEU A 95 12.33 -5.86 7.23
C LEU A 95 13.64 -6.62 7.51
N ARG A 96 14.24 -6.44 8.69
CA ARG A 96 15.46 -7.18 9.10
C ARG A 96 15.21 -8.69 9.23
N THR A 97 14.01 -9.08 9.60
CA THR A 97 13.65 -10.49 9.87
C THR A 97 12.81 -11.12 8.76
N ASN A 98 12.09 -10.31 7.99
CA ASN A 98 11.24 -10.75 6.90
C ASN A 98 11.36 -9.82 5.68
N ARG A 99 12.00 -10.30 4.61
CA ARG A 99 12.18 -9.56 3.35
C ARG A 99 10.93 -9.60 2.46
N ASP A 100 10.00 -10.51 2.71
CA ASP A 100 8.71 -10.58 2.00
C ASP A 100 7.70 -9.57 2.57
N THR A 101 8.18 -8.35 2.82
CA THR A 101 7.37 -7.23 3.29
C THR A 101 7.64 -5.98 2.46
N GLY A 102 6.65 -5.10 2.38
CA GLY A 102 6.77 -3.81 1.71
C GLY A 102 6.01 -2.72 2.45
N VAL A 103 6.34 -1.46 2.18
CA VAL A 103 5.72 -0.29 2.82
C VAL A 103 5.18 0.69 1.79
N ALA A 104 4.07 1.33 2.11
CA ALA A 104 3.52 2.40 1.30
C ALA A 104 4.23 3.73 1.59
N ILE A 105 4.35 4.58 0.57
CA ILE A 105 4.80 5.98 0.65
C ILE A 105 3.75 6.85 0.01
N GLN A 106 3.38 7.92 0.69
CA GLN A 106 2.31 8.83 0.26
C GLN A 106 2.90 10.07 -0.40
N SER A 107 2.66 10.26 -1.70
CA SER A 107 3.22 11.39 -2.44
C SER A 107 2.65 12.76 -2.07
N TYR A 108 1.56 12.82 -1.27
CA TYR A 108 1.05 14.11 -0.79
C TYR A 108 1.93 14.72 0.31
N LEU A 109 2.74 13.92 1.01
CA LEU A 109 3.66 14.41 2.04
C LEU A 109 4.96 14.94 1.43
N LYS A 110 5.45 16.07 1.93
CA LYS A 110 6.72 16.68 1.47
C LYS A 110 7.93 15.86 1.89
N ARG A 111 7.85 15.16 3.04
CA ARG A 111 8.90 14.26 3.54
C ARG A 111 9.10 12.99 2.71
N SER A 112 8.15 12.61 1.87
CA SER A 112 8.14 11.33 1.14
C SER A 112 9.41 11.09 0.32
N TYR A 113 10.09 12.15 -0.12
CA TYR A 113 11.33 12.02 -0.88
C TYR A 113 12.50 11.53 0.00
N SER A 114 12.68 12.12 1.17
CA SER A 114 13.71 11.69 2.13
C SER A 114 13.41 10.29 2.67
N ASP A 115 12.14 10.01 2.97
CA ASP A 115 11.70 8.69 3.42
C ASP A 115 11.98 7.61 2.35
N LEU A 116 11.70 7.93 1.07
CA LEU A 116 11.98 7.04 -0.05
C LEU A 116 13.46 6.67 -0.13
N LEU A 117 14.34 7.65 -0.07
CA LEU A 117 15.80 7.41 -0.17
C LEU A 117 16.27 6.51 0.97
N HIS A 118 15.85 6.80 2.20
CA HIS A 118 16.21 5.99 3.37
C HIS A 118 15.71 4.54 3.25
N LEU A 119 14.49 4.34 2.73
CA LEU A 119 13.95 3.00 2.50
C LEU A 119 14.70 2.27 1.37
N MET A 120 15.10 2.97 0.31
CA MET A 120 15.89 2.38 -0.79
C MET A 120 17.28 1.92 -0.31
N GLU A 121 17.95 2.67 0.56
CA GLU A 121 19.23 2.28 1.18
C GLU A 121 19.10 0.97 1.97
N ASN A 122 17.93 0.67 2.50
CA ASN A 122 17.62 -0.58 3.21
C ASN A 122 17.05 -1.69 2.29
N SER A 123 17.03 -1.47 0.97
CA SER A 123 16.46 -2.42 -0.03
C SER A 123 15.01 -2.78 0.28
N ALA A 124 14.22 -1.81 0.73
CA ALA A 124 12.81 -1.98 1.05
C ALA A 124 11.95 -2.18 -0.20
N ASN A 125 10.89 -2.98 -0.12
CA ASN A 125 9.88 -3.01 -1.16
C ASN A 125 8.90 -1.82 -0.99
N LEU A 126 8.67 -1.08 -2.05
CA LEU A 126 8.00 0.21 -2.02
C LEU A 126 6.68 0.20 -2.76
N ARG A 127 5.64 0.78 -2.15
CA ARG A 127 4.35 1.06 -2.79
C ARG A 127 4.10 2.56 -2.80
N ILE A 128 4.15 3.19 -3.96
CA ILE A 128 3.86 4.62 -4.08
C ILE A 128 2.36 4.82 -4.25
N VAL A 129 1.76 5.61 -3.36
CA VAL A 129 0.36 6.02 -3.37
C VAL A 129 0.24 7.55 -3.38
N LYS A 130 -0.87 8.11 -3.85
CA LYS A 130 -1.12 9.56 -3.73
C LYS A 130 -1.28 10.02 -2.28
N GLY A 131 -1.94 9.19 -1.47
CA GLY A 131 -2.38 9.49 -0.12
C GLY A 131 -3.88 9.80 -0.09
N ALA A 132 -4.47 9.57 1.08
CA ALA A 132 -5.92 9.70 1.30
C ALA A 132 -6.24 10.64 2.47
N TYR A 133 -5.24 11.19 3.10
CA TYR A 133 -5.38 12.07 4.26
C TYR A 133 -5.11 13.52 3.86
N SER A 134 -5.70 14.46 4.61
CA SER A 134 -5.35 15.88 4.54
C SER A 134 -4.20 16.16 5.52
N GLY A 135 -3.28 17.00 5.13
CA GLY A 135 -2.18 17.47 5.98
C GLY A 135 -2.12 18.99 6.01
N GLU A 136 -1.42 19.53 6.99
CA GLU A 136 -1.14 20.95 7.06
C GLU A 136 -0.26 21.39 5.88
N THR A 137 -0.37 22.67 5.48
CA THR A 137 0.39 23.21 4.34
C THR A 137 1.90 23.09 4.51
N ALA A 138 2.39 23.11 5.76
CA ALA A 138 3.80 22.91 6.05
C ALA A 138 4.29 21.51 5.67
N GLU A 139 3.47 20.47 5.91
CA GLU A 139 3.85 19.06 5.77
C GLU A 139 3.40 18.43 4.44
N ALA A 140 2.36 18.99 3.82
CA ALA A 140 1.67 18.36 2.69
C ALA A 140 1.50 19.28 1.49
N TYR A 141 1.54 18.71 0.29
CA TYR A 141 1.12 19.37 -0.93
C TYR A 141 -0.39 19.54 -0.94
N GLN A 142 -0.86 20.71 -1.35
CA GLN A 142 -2.28 21.07 -1.26
C GLN A 142 -3.05 20.82 -2.57
N SER A 143 -2.37 20.79 -3.69
CA SER A 143 -3.01 20.57 -4.99
C SER A 143 -2.78 19.17 -5.52
N ASN A 144 -3.79 18.62 -6.22
CA ASN A 144 -3.66 17.34 -6.92
C ASN A 144 -2.53 17.34 -7.97
N SER A 145 -2.19 18.50 -8.52
CA SER A 145 -1.08 18.63 -9.46
C SER A 145 0.26 18.41 -8.78
N GLU A 146 0.50 19.07 -7.64
CA GLU A 146 1.74 18.89 -6.86
C GLU A 146 1.88 17.45 -6.36
N VAL A 147 0.80 16.86 -5.86
CA VAL A 147 0.78 15.46 -5.43
C VAL A 147 1.14 14.51 -6.58
N SER A 148 0.60 14.75 -7.79
CA SER A 148 0.92 13.94 -8.96
C SER A 148 2.35 14.16 -9.45
N GLN A 149 2.86 15.39 -9.41
CA GLN A 149 4.25 15.70 -9.73
C GLN A 149 5.22 15.01 -8.75
N ASN A 150 4.92 15.05 -7.45
CA ASN A 150 5.74 14.34 -6.46
C ASN A 150 5.65 12.82 -6.65
N PHE A 151 4.47 12.26 -6.95
CA PHE A 151 4.33 10.84 -7.29
C PHE A 151 5.26 10.45 -8.45
N SER A 152 5.21 11.22 -9.54
CA SER A 152 6.09 11.04 -10.71
C SER A 152 7.56 11.13 -10.32
N ARG A 153 7.94 12.12 -9.49
CA ARG A 153 9.31 12.30 -9.00
C ARG A 153 9.80 11.06 -8.22
N LEU A 154 9.01 10.59 -7.23
CA LEU A 154 9.35 9.43 -6.41
C LEU A 154 9.51 8.18 -7.28
N MET A 155 8.57 7.93 -8.18
CA MET A 155 8.59 6.81 -9.12
C MET A 155 9.85 6.83 -10.00
N ARG A 156 10.20 8.00 -10.56
CA ARG A 156 11.38 8.17 -11.41
C ARG A 156 12.69 7.91 -10.65
N VAL A 157 12.78 8.29 -9.38
CA VAL A 157 13.95 8.04 -8.55
C VAL A 157 14.18 6.53 -8.44
N VAL A 158 13.15 5.77 -8.05
CA VAL A 158 13.27 4.31 -7.92
C VAL A 158 13.57 3.65 -9.29
N MET A 159 12.88 4.06 -10.35
CA MET A 159 13.03 3.44 -11.67
C MET A 159 14.34 3.77 -12.38
N LYS A 160 15.07 4.80 -11.94
CA LYS A 160 16.40 5.16 -12.47
C LYS A 160 17.55 4.52 -11.69
N GLU A 161 17.27 4.03 -10.49
CA GLU A 161 18.29 3.42 -9.66
C GLU A 161 18.56 1.98 -10.11
N ALA A 162 19.66 1.80 -10.82
CA ALA A 162 20.01 0.50 -11.43
C ALA A 162 20.31 -0.59 -10.40
N THR A 163 20.71 -0.21 -9.20
CA THR A 163 21.05 -1.13 -8.11
C THR A 163 19.87 -1.48 -7.22
N TYR A 164 18.70 -0.88 -7.44
CA TYR A 164 17.51 -1.17 -6.66
C TYR A 164 16.84 -2.47 -7.09
N GLU A 165 16.91 -3.48 -6.24
CA GLU A 165 16.34 -4.80 -6.47
C GLU A 165 14.96 -5.02 -5.82
N GLY A 166 14.48 -4.06 -5.02
CA GLY A 166 13.19 -4.11 -4.36
C GLY A 166 12.00 -4.03 -5.33
N ILE A 167 10.84 -4.41 -4.85
CA ILE A 167 9.58 -4.23 -5.61
C ILE A 167 9.22 -2.74 -5.64
N LEU A 168 8.90 -2.23 -6.83
CA LEU A 168 8.20 -0.97 -6.99
C LEU A 168 6.74 -1.23 -7.35
N ALA A 169 5.82 -0.95 -6.44
CA ALA A 169 4.39 -1.00 -6.68
C ALA A 169 3.83 0.40 -6.98
N VAL A 170 3.35 0.61 -8.20
CA VAL A 170 2.66 1.83 -8.64
C VAL A 170 1.17 1.67 -8.30
N ALA A 171 0.74 2.32 -7.22
CA ALA A 171 -0.61 2.16 -6.66
C ALA A 171 -1.47 3.40 -6.92
N THR A 172 -1.92 3.55 -8.15
CA THR A 172 -2.77 4.67 -8.59
C THR A 172 -3.71 4.26 -9.73
N HIS A 173 -4.83 4.99 -9.86
CA HIS A 173 -5.74 4.89 -11.01
C HIS A 173 -5.55 6.05 -12.02
N ASP A 174 -4.55 6.91 -11.80
CA ASP A 174 -4.25 8.02 -12.69
C ASP A 174 -3.55 7.52 -13.96
N SER A 175 -4.24 7.67 -15.11
CA SER A 175 -3.73 7.19 -16.39
C SER A 175 -2.37 7.79 -16.73
N LYS A 176 -2.18 9.09 -16.48
CA LYS A 176 -0.93 9.78 -16.83
C LYS A 176 0.26 9.19 -16.09
N LEU A 177 0.09 8.87 -14.79
CA LEU A 177 1.13 8.26 -13.99
C LEU A 177 1.40 6.80 -14.40
N ILE A 178 0.35 6.06 -14.77
CA ILE A 178 0.50 4.68 -15.28
C ILE A 178 1.22 4.70 -16.64
N ASP A 179 0.79 5.56 -17.58
CA ASP A 179 1.43 5.69 -18.90
C ASP A 179 2.90 6.11 -18.76
N GLU A 180 3.21 6.98 -17.80
CA GLU A 180 4.58 7.36 -17.48
C GLU A 180 5.39 6.15 -16.97
N ALA A 181 4.85 5.36 -16.03
CA ALA A 181 5.50 4.15 -15.54
C ALA A 181 5.80 3.16 -16.69
N LEU A 182 4.83 2.96 -17.58
CA LEU A 182 4.99 2.10 -18.76
C LEU A 182 6.08 2.63 -19.70
N SER A 183 6.08 3.94 -19.97
CA SER A 183 7.11 4.57 -20.83
C SER A 183 8.51 4.45 -20.24
N LEU A 184 8.65 4.58 -18.93
CA LEU A 184 9.94 4.45 -18.25
C LEU A 184 10.43 2.99 -18.25
N SER A 185 9.53 2.03 -18.01
CA SER A 185 9.88 0.61 -18.00
C SER A 185 10.23 0.05 -19.37
N SER A 186 9.73 0.65 -20.46
CA SER A 186 10.01 0.22 -21.83
C SER A 186 11.32 0.76 -22.40
N LYS A 187 11.86 1.85 -21.84
CA LYS A 187 13.08 2.52 -22.31
C LYS A 187 14.37 1.91 -21.74
N GLY A 188 14.26 1.13 -20.67
CA GLY A 188 15.39 0.39 -20.12
C GLY A 188 15.63 -0.90 -20.91
N SER A 189 16.89 -1.31 -21.08
CA SER A 189 17.27 -2.55 -21.77
C SER A 189 16.79 -3.83 -21.07
N GLU A 190 16.35 -3.72 -19.82
CA GLU A 190 15.63 -4.75 -19.09
C GLU A 190 14.35 -4.12 -18.53
N LYS A 191 13.18 -4.76 -18.82
CA LYS A 191 11.94 -4.45 -18.09
C LYS A 191 12.27 -4.52 -16.60
N MET A 192 11.90 -3.49 -15.84
CA MET A 192 12.08 -3.53 -14.39
C MET A 192 11.35 -4.76 -13.84
N LYS A 193 12.11 -5.80 -13.52
CA LYS A 193 11.59 -7.15 -13.18
C LYS A 193 10.60 -7.12 -12.02
N ASN A 194 10.73 -6.12 -11.16
CA ASN A 194 9.98 -5.98 -9.91
C ASN A 194 8.94 -4.86 -9.94
N LEU A 195 8.58 -4.35 -11.14
CA LEU A 195 7.50 -3.36 -11.28
C LEU A 195 6.13 -4.05 -11.17
N GLN A 196 5.30 -3.55 -10.26
CA GLN A 196 3.93 -4.00 -10.05
C GLN A 196 2.95 -2.83 -10.15
N PHE A 197 1.73 -3.13 -10.60
CA PHE A 197 0.61 -2.19 -10.53
C PHE A 197 -0.39 -2.70 -9.49
N GLN A 198 -0.79 -1.83 -8.58
CA GLN A 198 -1.76 -2.17 -7.54
C GLN A 198 -2.98 -1.25 -7.67
N LEU A 199 -4.14 -1.86 -7.91
CA LEU A 199 -5.37 -1.15 -8.18
C LEU A 199 -6.51 -1.70 -7.30
N LEU A 200 -7.45 -0.85 -6.93
CA LEU A 200 -8.63 -1.27 -6.18
C LEU A 200 -9.48 -2.23 -7.02
N LYS A 201 -10.03 -3.26 -6.37
CA LYS A 201 -11.00 -4.17 -7.00
C LYS A 201 -12.21 -3.40 -7.53
N GLY A 202 -12.70 -3.77 -8.71
CA GLY A 202 -13.87 -3.17 -9.35
C GLY A 202 -13.63 -1.78 -9.97
N ILE A 203 -12.38 -1.30 -10.02
CA ILE A 203 -12.05 -0.01 -10.63
C ILE A 203 -11.10 -0.25 -11.80
N ARG A 204 -11.48 0.23 -13.02
CA ARG A 204 -10.69 0.17 -14.26
C ARG A 204 -10.24 -1.25 -14.63
N ASP A 205 -11.15 -2.20 -14.65
CA ASP A 205 -10.84 -3.60 -14.92
C ASP A 205 -10.26 -3.82 -16.32
N GLU A 206 -10.67 -3.03 -17.31
CA GLU A 206 -10.08 -3.04 -18.67
C GLU A 206 -8.59 -2.68 -18.63
N LEU A 207 -8.21 -1.66 -17.87
CA LEU A 207 -6.80 -1.27 -17.72
C LEU A 207 -5.98 -2.40 -17.07
N LYS A 208 -6.53 -3.05 -16.03
CA LYS A 208 -5.88 -4.19 -15.37
C LYS A 208 -5.61 -5.31 -16.36
N GLN A 209 -6.61 -5.63 -17.20
CA GLN A 209 -6.46 -6.65 -18.24
C GLN A 209 -5.39 -6.27 -19.28
N GLN A 210 -5.35 -4.99 -19.67
CA GLN A 210 -4.33 -4.48 -20.60
C GLN A 210 -2.92 -4.62 -20.01
N LEU A 211 -2.73 -4.21 -18.75
CA LEU A 211 -1.44 -4.32 -18.05
C LEU A 211 -0.98 -5.80 -17.95
N VAL A 212 -1.90 -6.71 -17.59
CA VAL A 212 -1.60 -8.15 -17.54
C VAL A 212 -1.23 -8.69 -18.91
N LYS A 213 -1.99 -8.34 -19.97
CA LYS A 213 -1.67 -8.74 -21.37
C LYS A 213 -0.31 -8.21 -21.82
N SER A 214 0.10 -7.05 -21.32
CA SER A 214 1.42 -6.46 -21.59
C SER A 214 2.55 -7.08 -20.76
N GLY A 215 2.25 -8.11 -19.94
CA GLY A 215 3.23 -8.86 -19.17
C GLY A 215 3.60 -8.25 -17.81
N TYR A 216 2.83 -7.27 -17.33
CA TYR A 216 3.07 -6.67 -16.01
C TYR A 216 2.34 -7.44 -14.90
N THR A 217 2.94 -7.42 -13.71
CA THR A 217 2.30 -7.93 -12.49
C THR A 217 1.24 -6.94 -12.02
N VAL A 218 0.00 -7.40 -11.90
CA VAL A 218 -1.13 -6.60 -11.38
C VAL A 218 -1.71 -7.29 -10.16
N LEU A 219 -1.86 -6.52 -9.07
CA LEU A 219 -2.53 -6.95 -7.85
C LEU A 219 -3.78 -6.10 -7.61
N GLU A 220 -4.87 -6.76 -7.25
CA GLU A 220 -6.10 -6.09 -6.85
C GLU A 220 -6.12 -5.90 -5.34
N TYR A 221 -6.22 -4.65 -4.90
CA TYR A 221 -6.40 -4.31 -3.49
C TYR A 221 -7.88 -4.49 -3.14
N ILE A 222 -8.13 -5.40 -2.20
CA ILE A 222 -9.47 -5.83 -1.80
C ILE A 222 -9.68 -5.52 -0.31
N PRO A 223 -10.30 -4.38 0.01
CA PRO A 223 -10.74 -4.12 1.38
C PRO A 223 -11.93 -5.01 1.70
N TYR A 224 -11.94 -5.60 2.90
CA TYR A 224 -13.04 -6.45 3.38
C TYR A 224 -13.31 -6.23 4.88
N GLY A 225 -14.45 -6.65 5.36
CA GLY A 225 -14.84 -6.56 6.78
C GLY A 225 -16.11 -5.75 7.02
N GLU A 226 -16.55 -5.69 8.27
CA GLU A 226 -17.83 -5.09 8.65
C GLU A 226 -17.89 -3.57 8.45
N LYS A 227 -16.75 -2.86 8.52
CA LYS A 227 -16.66 -1.38 8.41
C LYS A 227 -16.64 -0.86 6.96
N TRP A 228 -17.12 -1.65 5.98
CA TRP A 228 -17.07 -1.32 4.55
C TRP A 228 -17.83 -0.04 4.17
N LEU A 229 -18.93 0.28 4.88
CA LEU A 229 -19.74 1.46 4.56
C LEU A 229 -18.95 2.76 4.83
N HIS A 230 -18.30 2.88 5.99
CA HIS A 230 -17.48 4.05 6.34
C HIS A 230 -16.32 4.24 5.35
N TYR A 231 -15.66 3.14 4.99
CA TYR A 231 -14.62 3.15 3.96
C TYR A 231 -15.14 3.65 2.61
N SER A 232 -16.28 3.12 2.15
CA SER A 232 -16.89 3.50 0.87
C SER A 232 -17.32 4.96 0.85
N LEU A 233 -17.94 5.46 1.92
CA LEU A 233 -18.33 6.87 2.05
C LEU A 233 -17.12 7.81 2.03
N ARG A 234 -16.00 7.44 2.66
CA ARG A 234 -14.75 8.21 2.59
C ARG A 234 -14.23 8.26 1.15
N ARG A 235 -14.20 7.14 0.44
CA ARG A 235 -13.80 7.09 -0.98
C ARG A 235 -14.69 7.95 -1.87
N ILE A 236 -15.99 8.01 -1.61
CA ILE A 236 -16.93 8.88 -2.32
C ILE A 236 -16.62 10.36 -2.05
N ARG A 237 -16.38 10.74 -0.78
CA ARG A 237 -16.07 12.13 -0.39
C ARG A 237 -14.75 12.62 -1.00
N GLU A 238 -13.73 11.78 -1.03
CA GLU A 238 -12.43 12.09 -1.63
C GLU A 238 -12.52 12.30 -3.15
N ARG A 239 -13.55 11.74 -3.78
CA ARG A 239 -13.71 11.77 -5.24
C ARG A 239 -15.11 12.25 -5.64
N LYS A 240 -15.43 13.54 -5.38
CA LYS A 240 -16.65 14.17 -5.89
C LYS A 240 -16.92 13.91 -7.39
N ARG A 241 -15.91 13.53 -8.16
CA ARG A 241 -15.96 13.23 -9.61
C ARG A 241 -16.30 11.76 -9.94
N ASN A 242 -16.27 10.84 -8.98
CA ASN A 242 -16.46 9.40 -9.24
C ASN A 242 -17.79 8.84 -8.73
N ILE A 243 -18.71 9.68 -8.25
CA ILE A 243 -20.08 9.26 -7.84
C ILE A 243 -20.80 8.53 -8.99
N PHE A 244 -20.57 8.94 -10.22
CA PHE A 244 -21.13 8.30 -11.43
C PHE A 244 -20.56 6.89 -11.71
N LEU A 245 -19.33 6.60 -11.29
CA LEU A 245 -18.72 5.27 -11.52
C LEU A 245 -19.15 4.24 -10.50
N LEU A 246 -19.44 4.66 -9.24
CA LEU A 246 -19.98 3.77 -8.21
C LEU A 246 -21.44 3.38 -8.46
N ALA A 247 -22.24 4.28 -9.01
CA ALA A 247 -23.62 3.97 -9.40
C ALA A 247 -23.68 2.89 -10.51
N ARG A 248 -22.68 2.82 -11.37
CA ARG A 248 -22.56 1.80 -12.43
C ARG A 248 -22.09 0.43 -11.94
N SER A 249 -21.46 0.34 -10.77
CA SER A 249 -20.98 -0.93 -10.21
C SER A 249 -22.00 -1.60 -9.26
N LEU A 250 -23.14 -0.92 -9.03
CA LEU A 250 -24.26 -1.42 -8.21
C LEU A 250 -25.45 -1.91 -9.06
N ILE A 251 -25.35 -1.82 -10.37
CA ILE A 251 -26.23 -2.41 -11.37
C ILE A 251 -25.48 -3.52 -12.12
#